data_0d774bc9cb5ebd3f3003f76fad680cb6
#
_entry.id   0d774bc9cb5ebd3f3003f76fad680cb6
#
_cell.length_a   1.000
_cell.length_b   1.000
_cell.length_c   1.000
_cell.angle_alpha   90.00
_cell.angle_beta   90.00
_cell.angle_gamma   90.00
#
_symmetry.space_group_name_H-M   'P 1'
#
loop_
_entity.id
_entity.type
_entity.pdbx_description
1 polymer ?
#
loop_
_entity_poly.entity_id
_entity_poly.type
_entity_poly.pdbx_seq_one_letter_code
_entity_poly.pdbx_strand_id
1 'polypeptide(L)'
;YPVLYLHSYEYYRTKQKIKGIVELLRREGKKVNYYQWDCVYGLVQILPDKTEKRIERMQNPLEVLAYILNSKKSGEKNIFVLDDINNHIERDEVKLMFRKIAEATNNNTHAIILSSIYRLPAELEKYITVLQIPLPKRNELGEVLDIVAKQSKVELKTNLRNRLIDAALGMT
;
A
#
# COMPACT_ATOMS: atom_id res chain seq x y z
N TYR A 1 -1.05 -11.31 -9.37
CA TYR A 1 -1.17 -10.06 -10.15
C TYR A 1 0.07 -9.21 -9.90
N PRO A 2 0.83 -8.82 -10.95
CA PRO A 2 2.06 -8.04 -10.79
C PRO A 2 1.81 -6.58 -10.43
N VAL A 3 0.66 -6.02 -10.85
CA VAL A 3 0.25 -4.65 -10.51
C VAL A 3 -1.15 -4.66 -9.92
N LEU A 4 -1.30 -4.05 -8.74
CA LEU A 4 -2.56 -3.86 -8.05
C LEU A 4 -2.85 -2.37 -7.90
N TYR A 5 -4.11 -1.99 -7.99
CA TYR A 5 -4.61 -0.66 -7.65
C TYR A 5 -5.50 -0.78 -6.42
N LEU A 6 -5.05 -0.25 -5.30
CA LEU A 6 -5.83 -0.20 -4.07
C LEU A 6 -6.48 1.19 -3.96
N HIS A 7 -7.77 1.24 -4.21
CA HIS A 7 -8.57 2.45 -3.97
C HIS A 7 -8.96 2.50 -2.49
N SER A 8 -8.41 3.47 -1.76
CA SER A 8 -8.63 3.62 -0.32
C SER A 8 -8.50 5.06 0.12
N TYR A 9 -9.42 5.53 0.95
CA TYR A 9 -9.33 6.81 1.64
C TYR A 9 -8.42 6.75 2.88
N GLU A 10 -8.10 5.56 3.38
CA GLU A 10 -7.35 5.33 4.60
C GLU A 10 -5.96 4.77 4.30
N TYR A 11 -5.05 5.64 3.85
CA TYR A 11 -3.67 5.26 3.49
C TYR A 11 -2.93 4.57 4.62
N TYR A 12 -2.98 5.14 5.83
CA TYR A 12 -2.27 4.58 6.98
C TYR A 12 -2.75 3.15 7.29
N ARG A 13 -4.07 2.95 7.42
CA ARG A 13 -4.66 1.63 7.70
C ARG A 13 -4.32 0.62 6.61
N THR A 14 -4.41 1.03 5.35
CA THR A 14 -4.09 0.17 4.21
C THR A 14 -2.61 -0.22 4.22
N LYS A 15 -1.70 0.72 4.45
CA LYS A 15 -0.27 0.43 4.61
C LYS A 15 0.02 -0.50 5.78
N GLN A 16 -0.66 -0.36 6.92
CA GLN A 16 -0.51 -1.27 8.07
C GLN A 16 -0.95 -2.70 7.72
N LYS A 17 -2.06 -2.86 6.98
CA LYS A 17 -2.49 -4.18 6.49
C LYS A 17 -1.44 -4.80 5.54
N ILE A 18 -0.88 -4.03 4.62
CA ILE A 18 0.19 -4.50 3.72
C ILE A 18 1.44 -4.88 4.53
N LYS A 19 1.87 -4.05 5.49
CA LYS A 19 2.98 -4.39 6.40
C LYS A 19 2.74 -5.69 7.14
N GLY A 20 1.53 -5.92 7.66
CA GLY A 20 1.15 -7.17 8.31
C GLY A 20 1.32 -8.39 7.40
N ILE A 21 0.94 -8.29 6.13
CA ILE A 21 1.14 -9.34 5.12
C ILE A 21 2.64 -9.59 4.89
N VAL A 22 3.44 -8.53 4.76
CA VAL A 22 4.89 -8.64 4.58
C VAL A 22 5.54 -9.35 5.77
N GLU A 23 5.16 -8.97 7.01
CA GLU A 23 5.67 -9.61 8.23
C GLU A 23 5.26 -11.09 8.33
N LEU A 24 4.03 -11.43 7.94
CA LEU A 24 3.57 -12.82 7.88
C LEU A 24 4.45 -13.63 6.91
N LEU A 25 4.66 -13.13 5.69
CA LEU A 25 5.51 -13.78 4.70
C LEU A 25 6.95 -13.98 5.20
N ARG A 26 7.49 -12.98 5.90
CA ARG A 26 8.84 -13.08 6.51
C ARG A 26 8.90 -14.14 7.61
N ARG A 27 7.85 -14.25 8.45
CA ARG A 27 7.74 -15.32 9.47
C ARG A 27 7.65 -16.71 8.85
N GLU A 28 7.08 -16.84 7.66
CA GLU A 28 7.08 -18.08 6.88
C GLU A 28 8.46 -18.38 6.21
N GLY A 29 9.49 -17.65 6.53
CA GLY A 29 10.84 -17.83 6.00
C GLY A 29 11.06 -17.25 4.60
N LYS A 30 10.09 -16.50 4.06
CA LYS A 30 10.25 -15.87 2.73
C LYS A 30 11.04 -14.58 2.86
N LYS A 31 12.09 -14.43 2.04
CA LYS A 31 12.81 -13.15 1.91
C LYS A 31 11.96 -12.17 1.11
N VAL A 32 11.39 -11.17 1.77
CA VAL A 32 10.54 -10.15 1.15
C VAL A 32 11.11 -8.77 1.43
N ASN A 33 11.42 -8.04 0.37
CA ASN A 33 11.77 -6.62 0.43
C ASN A 33 10.49 -5.80 0.33
N TYR A 34 10.36 -4.79 1.19
CA TYR A 34 9.20 -3.92 1.22
C TYR A 34 9.62 -2.48 1.02
N TYR A 35 8.98 -1.80 0.08
CA TYR A 35 9.28 -0.44 -0.32
C TYR A 35 8.03 0.42 -0.27
N GLN A 36 8.21 1.70 0.06
CA GLN A 36 7.20 2.74 -0.05
C GLN A 36 7.75 3.88 -0.89
N TRP A 37 6.92 4.46 -1.71
CA TRP A 37 7.27 5.59 -2.54
C TRP A 37 6.19 6.67 -2.51
N ASP A 38 6.62 7.90 -2.45
CA ASP A 38 5.83 9.09 -2.76
C ASP A 38 6.69 10.12 -3.50
N CYS A 39 6.06 11.10 -4.13
CA CYS A 39 6.76 12.10 -4.95
C CYS A 39 7.59 13.10 -4.13
N VAL A 40 7.42 13.17 -2.80
CA VAL A 40 8.13 14.10 -1.90
C VAL A 40 9.40 13.46 -1.37
N TYR A 41 9.27 12.28 -0.77
CA TYR A 41 10.37 11.57 -0.11
C TYR A 41 11.09 10.59 -1.02
N GLY A 42 10.48 10.20 -2.15
CA GLY A 42 11.02 9.20 -3.05
C GLY A 42 10.86 7.78 -2.54
N LEU A 43 11.74 6.87 -2.97
CA LEU A 43 11.68 5.46 -2.64
C LEU A 43 12.41 5.17 -1.32
N VAL A 44 11.69 4.53 -0.40
CA VAL A 44 12.20 4.10 0.91
C VAL A 44 12.00 2.60 1.08
N GLN A 45 13.04 1.87 1.42
CA GLN A 45 12.97 0.46 1.82
C GLN A 45 12.71 0.36 3.32
N ILE A 46 11.70 -0.41 3.71
CA ILE A 46 11.39 -0.72 5.11
C ILE A 46 12.04 -2.06 5.46
N LEU A 47 13.06 -2.01 6.30
CA LEU A 47 13.81 -3.18 6.72
C LEU A 47 13.04 -4.04 7.74
N PRO A 48 13.45 -5.29 8.00
CA PRO A 48 12.80 -6.16 8.98
C PRO A 48 12.79 -5.62 10.41
N ASP A 49 13.81 -4.85 10.79
CA ASP A 49 13.90 -4.15 12.08
C ASP A 49 13.07 -2.86 12.14
N LYS A 50 12.27 -2.58 11.09
CA LYS A 50 11.44 -1.39 10.89
C LYS A 50 12.22 -0.10 10.66
N THR A 51 13.53 -0.16 10.50
CA THR A 51 14.31 1.00 10.07
C THR A 51 14.07 1.30 8.59
N GLU A 52 14.30 2.55 8.21
CA GLU A 52 14.05 3.06 6.87
C GLU A 52 15.37 3.31 6.16
N LYS A 53 15.51 2.75 4.96
CA LYS A 53 16.64 3.00 4.08
C LYS A 53 16.16 3.75 2.85
N ARG A 54 16.51 5.02 2.73
CA ARG A 54 16.17 5.82 1.54
C ARG A 54 17.01 5.40 0.35
N ILE A 55 16.35 5.23 -0.80
CA ILE A 55 17.01 5.05 -2.10
C ILE A 55 17.13 6.44 -2.74
N GLU A 56 18.36 6.86 -3.01
CA GLU A 56 18.62 8.23 -3.50
C GLU A 56 17.94 8.52 -4.85
N ARG A 57 17.53 9.78 -5.03
CA ARG A 57 17.03 10.35 -6.30
C ARG A 57 15.87 9.60 -6.96
N MET A 58 14.94 9.07 -6.18
CA MET A 58 13.80 8.31 -6.67
C MET A 58 12.45 9.04 -6.49
N GLN A 59 12.42 10.38 -6.62
CA GLN A 59 11.17 11.15 -6.55
C GLN A 59 10.39 11.11 -7.88
N ASN A 60 11.10 10.97 -9.01
CA ASN A 60 10.45 10.91 -10.31
C ASN A 60 9.72 9.58 -10.52
N PRO A 61 8.43 9.59 -10.93
CA PRO A 61 7.66 8.37 -11.20
C PRO A 61 8.34 7.41 -12.20
N LEU A 62 9.01 7.92 -13.22
CA LEU A 62 9.68 7.08 -14.21
C LEU A 62 10.89 6.36 -13.63
N GLU A 63 11.62 7.00 -12.71
CA GLU A 63 12.80 6.40 -12.06
C GLU A 63 12.38 5.26 -11.16
N VAL A 64 11.33 5.45 -10.34
CA VAL A 64 10.84 4.37 -9.47
C VAL A 64 10.26 3.21 -10.29
N LEU A 65 9.51 3.47 -11.36
CA LEU A 65 8.98 2.42 -12.23
C LEU A 65 10.10 1.65 -12.94
N ALA A 66 11.16 2.34 -13.38
CA ALA A 66 12.35 1.69 -13.94
C ALA A 66 13.07 0.82 -12.89
N TYR A 67 13.18 1.28 -11.65
CA TYR A 67 13.72 0.50 -10.54
C TYR A 67 12.91 -0.76 -10.28
N ILE A 68 11.57 -0.66 -10.25
CA ILE A 68 10.66 -1.81 -10.10
C ILE A 68 10.85 -2.82 -11.23
N LEU A 69 10.90 -2.35 -12.49
CA LEU A 69 11.11 -3.21 -13.65
C LEU A 69 12.45 -3.94 -13.60
N ASN A 70 13.50 -3.26 -13.15
CA ASN A 70 14.84 -3.86 -13.00
C ASN A 70 14.89 -4.84 -11.81
N SER A 71 14.19 -4.57 -10.71
CA SER A 71 14.14 -5.47 -9.55
C SER A 71 13.50 -6.82 -9.86
N LYS A 72 12.65 -6.90 -10.88
CA LYS A 72 12.08 -8.17 -11.36
C LYS A 72 13.12 -9.17 -11.85
N LYS A 73 14.31 -8.71 -12.24
CA LYS A 73 15.40 -9.56 -12.74
C LYS A 73 16.15 -10.29 -11.62
N SER A 74 16.06 -9.81 -10.38
CA SER A 74 16.83 -10.35 -9.24
C SER A 74 16.30 -11.68 -8.70
N GLY A 75 15.08 -12.07 -9.03
CA GLY A 75 14.43 -13.27 -8.47
C GLY A 75 13.95 -13.12 -7.02
N GLU A 76 14.25 -12.00 -6.35
CA GLU A 76 13.78 -11.70 -5.00
C GLU A 76 12.31 -11.30 -4.96
N LYS A 77 11.66 -11.53 -3.82
CA LYS A 77 10.30 -11.03 -3.60
C LYS A 77 10.33 -9.58 -3.18
N ASN A 78 9.67 -8.73 -3.99
CA ASN A 78 9.62 -7.29 -3.75
C ASN A 78 8.16 -6.82 -3.74
N ILE A 79 7.81 -6.00 -2.77
CA ILE A 79 6.51 -5.34 -2.68
C ILE A 79 6.75 -3.84 -2.64
N PHE A 80 6.22 -3.12 -3.62
CA PHE A 80 6.30 -1.67 -3.73
C PHE A 80 4.92 -1.08 -3.51
N VAL A 81 4.78 -0.14 -2.59
CA VAL A 81 3.58 0.67 -2.40
C VAL A 81 3.87 2.08 -2.92
N LEU A 82 3.09 2.51 -3.90
CA LEU A 82 3.28 3.75 -4.65
C LEU A 82 2.10 4.68 -4.35
N ASP A 83 2.34 5.67 -3.47
CA ASP A 83 1.30 6.62 -3.09
C ASP A 83 1.04 7.62 -4.22
N ASP A 84 -0.22 7.70 -4.64
CA ASP A 84 -0.72 8.67 -5.61
C ASP A 84 0.05 8.76 -6.94
N ILE A 85 0.77 7.71 -7.33
CA ILE A 85 1.46 7.65 -8.62
C ILE A 85 0.47 7.74 -9.80
N ASN A 86 -0.80 7.42 -9.58
CA ASN A 86 -1.89 7.59 -10.54
C ASN A 86 -2.09 9.05 -10.97
N ASN A 87 -1.58 10.04 -10.25
CA ASN A 87 -1.58 11.43 -10.71
C ASN A 87 -0.70 11.65 -11.94
N HIS A 88 0.20 10.70 -12.22
CA HIS A 88 1.09 10.72 -13.38
C HIS A 88 0.72 9.66 -14.44
N ILE A 89 -0.34 8.87 -14.22
CA ILE A 89 -0.65 7.67 -15.01
C ILE A 89 -1.10 7.98 -16.45
N GLU A 90 -1.55 9.20 -16.72
CA GLU A 90 -1.95 9.64 -18.08
C GLU A 90 -0.77 9.88 -19.01
N ARG A 91 0.44 10.00 -18.47
CA ARG A 91 1.65 10.18 -19.27
C ARG A 91 1.98 8.89 -20.01
N ASP A 92 2.23 8.97 -21.32
CA ASP A 92 2.45 7.80 -22.16
C ASP A 92 3.63 6.94 -21.70
N GLU A 93 4.69 7.57 -21.20
CA GLU A 93 5.85 6.86 -20.67
C GLU A 93 5.50 6.06 -19.39
N VAL A 94 4.66 6.63 -18.53
CA VAL A 94 4.20 5.97 -17.29
C VAL A 94 3.28 4.78 -17.62
N LYS A 95 2.34 4.96 -18.56
CA LYS A 95 1.48 3.88 -19.06
C LYS A 95 2.32 2.73 -19.63
N LEU A 96 3.31 3.05 -20.47
CA LEU A 96 4.20 2.05 -21.04
C LEU A 96 4.99 1.30 -19.97
N MET A 97 5.48 2.00 -18.93
CA MET A 97 6.21 1.36 -17.83
C MET A 97 5.33 0.42 -17.02
N PHE A 98 4.09 0.81 -16.67
CA PHE A 98 3.14 -0.08 -16.00
C PHE A 98 2.83 -1.34 -16.83
N ARG A 99 2.62 -1.18 -18.15
CA ARG A 99 2.43 -2.32 -19.05
C ARG A 99 3.63 -3.26 -19.03
N LYS A 100 4.86 -2.75 -19.15
CA LYS A 100 6.08 -3.57 -19.08
C LYS A 100 6.23 -4.28 -17.74
N ILE A 101 5.91 -3.62 -16.63
CA ILE A 101 5.92 -4.24 -15.31
C ILE A 101 4.89 -5.37 -15.23
N ALA A 102 3.69 -5.18 -15.78
CA ALA A 102 2.65 -6.19 -15.77
C ALA A 102 2.98 -7.39 -16.65
N GLU A 103 3.58 -7.17 -17.82
CA GLU A 103 3.94 -8.21 -18.80
C GLU A 103 5.22 -8.98 -18.41
N ALA A 104 6.05 -8.46 -17.54
CA ALA A 104 7.27 -9.14 -17.14
C ALA A 104 6.96 -10.45 -16.40
N THR A 105 7.57 -11.54 -16.84
CA THR A 105 7.27 -12.92 -16.44
C THR A 105 7.57 -13.27 -14.98
N ASN A 106 8.32 -12.45 -14.27
CA ASN A 106 8.67 -12.70 -12.87
C ASN A 106 7.55 -12.26 -11.94
N ASN A 107 6.88 -13.23 -11.29
CA ASN A 107 5.80 -13.00 -10.33
C ASN A 107 6.25 -12.70 -8.90
N ASN A 108 7.55 -12.47 -8.68
CA ASN A 108 8.08 -12.16 -7.34
C ASN A 108 8.06 -10.68 -6.99
N THR A 109 7.79 -9.79 -7.95
CA THR A 109 7.74 -8.34 -7.72
C THR A 109 6.33 -7.84 -7.98
N HIS A 110 5.76 -7.14 -6.98
CA HIS A 110 4.43 -6.58 -7.01
C HIS A 110 4.49 -5.07 -6.82
N ALA A 111 3.86 -4.33 -7.71
CA ALA A 111 3.63 -2.89 -7.58
C ALA A 111 2.19 -2.64 -7.14
N ILE A 112 2.01 -1.87 -6.08
CA ILE A 112 0.72 -1.53 -5.50
C ILE A 112 0.54 -0.03 -5.61
N ILE A 113 -0.36 0.42 -6.47
CA ILE A 113 -0.82 1.81 -6.52
C ILE A 113 -1.79 2.01 -5.36
N LEU A 114 -1.53 2.96 -4.47
CA LEU A 114 -2.43 3.32 -3.39
C LEU A 114 -2.92 4.76 -3.61
N SER A 115 -4.23 4.93 -3.77
CA SER A 115 -4.83 6.25 -3.96
C SER A 115 -6.28 6.32 -3.49
N SER A 116 -6.69 7.51 -3.03
CA SER A 116 -8.08 7.85 -2.72
C SER A 116 -8.87 8.32 -3.96
N ILE A 117 -8.18 8.61 -5.04
CA ILE A 117 -8.80 9.04 -6.30
C ILE A 117 -8.58 7.95 -7.33
N TYR A 118 -9.67 7.38 -7.83
CA TYR A 118 -9.60 6.39 -8.88
C TYR A 118 -9.31 7.06 -10.23
N ARG A 119 -8.15 6.75 -10.79
CA ARG A 119 -7.75 7.14 -12.14
C ARG A 119 -7.00 5.96 -12.76
N LEU A 120 -7.62 5.31 -13.73
CA LEU A 120 -7.00 4.23 -14.47
C LEU A 120 -7.36 4.36 -15.96
N PRO A 121 -6.38 4.62 -16.85
CA PRO A 121 -6.61 4.63 -18.29
C PRO A 121 -7.13 3.28 -18.78
N ALA A 122 -8.11 3.29 -19.68
CA ALA A 122 -8.72 2.08 -20.23
C ALA A 122 -7.69 1.09 -20.82
N GLU A 123 -6.60 1.61 -21.38
CA GLU A 123 -5.47 0.83 -21.92
C GLU A 123 -4.78 -0.04 -20.87
N LEU A 124 -4.84 0.33 -19.59
CA LEU A 124 -4.20 -0.38 -18.47
C LEU A 124 -5.14 -1.31 -17.72
N GLU A 125 -6.45 -1.27 -17.95
CA GLU A 125 -7.43 -2.07 -17.22
C GLU A 125 -7.15 -3.58 -17.28
N LYS A 126 -6.66 -4.09 -18.41
CA LYS A 126 -6.31 -5.51 -18.54
C LYS A 126 -5.01 -5.91 -17.81
N TYR A 127 -4.19 -4.94 -17.42
CA TYR A 127 -2.88 -5.16 -16.78
C TYR A 127 -2.88 -4.93 -15.28
N ILE A 128 -3.84 -4.14 -14.78
CA ILE A 128 -3.91 -3.69 -13.40
C ILE A 128 -5.19 -4.20 -12.75
N THR A 129 -5.05 -4.96 -11.68
CA THR A 129 -6.22 -5.43 -10.90
C THR A 129 -6.59 -4.38 -9.88
N VAL A 130 -7.85 -3.94 -9.92
CA VAL A 130 -8.38 -2.92 -9.01
C VAL A 130 -9.07 -3.58 -7.81
N LEU A 131 -8.71 -3.16 -6.61
CA LEU A 131 -9.36 -3.56 -5.37
C LEU A 131 -9.77 -2.33 -4.60
N GLN A 132 -11.04 -2.25 -4.24
CA GLN A 132 -11.54 -1.23 -3.34
C GLN A 132 -11.39 -1.71 -1.90
N ILE A 133 -10.69 -0.92 -1.08
CA ILE A 133 -10.55 -1.19 0.35
C ILE A 133 -11.73 -0.52 1.04
N PRO A 134 -12.64 -1.29 1.64
CA PRO A 134 -13.81 -0.71 2.31
C PRO A 134 -13.40 0.05 3.58
N LEU A 135 -14.23 1.02 3.95
CA LEU A 135 -14.11 1.69 5.24
C LEU A 135 -14.23 0.68 6.39
N PRO A 136 -13.68 0.98 7.58
CA PRO A 136 -13.72 0.06 8.70
C PRO A 136 -15.16 -0.23 9.12
N LYS A 137 -15.44 -1.49 9.37
CA LYS A 137 -16.74 -1.90 9.92
C LYS A 137 -16.79 -1.63 11.43
N ARG A 138 -18.01 -1.60 11.98
CA ARG A 138 -18.28 -1.41 13.42
C ARG A 138 -17.38 -2.26 14.32
N ASN A 139 -17.19 -3.54 13.97
CA ASN A 139 -16.36 -4.45 14.76
C ASN A 139 -14.88 -4.04 14.75
N GLU A 140 -14.33 -3.67 13.58
CA GLU A 140 -12.94 -3.22 13.46
C GLU A 140 -12.70 -1.92 14.26
N LEU A 141 -13.66 -0.98 14.22
CA LEU A 141 -13.61 0.23 15.04
C LEU A 141 -13.68 -0.08 16.53
N GLY A 142 -14.50 -1.05 16.92
CA GLY A 142 -14.60 -1.52 18.30
C GLY A 142 -13.26 -2.07 18.81
N GLU A 143 -12.59 -2.92 18.03
CA GLU A 143 -11.27 -3.46 18.39
C GLU A 143 -10.21 -2.35 18.54
N VAL A 144 -10.19 -1.40 17.62
CA VAL A 144 -9.26 -0.25 17.71
C VAL A 144 -9.54 0.59 18.96
N LEU A 145 -10.81 0.88 19.24
CA LEU A 145 -11.21 1.63 20.43
C LEU A 145 -10.81 0.92 21.73
N ASP A 146 -10.99 -0.41 21.79
CA ASP A 146 -10.61 -1.22 22.97
C ASP A 146 -9.08 -1.21 23.17
N ILE A 147 -8.28 -1.25 22.09
CA ILE A 147 -6.83 -1.15 22.17
C ILE A 147 -6.41 0.23 22.70
N VAL A 148 -7.00 1.30 22.16
CA VAL A 148 -6.70 2.68 22.59
C VAL A 148 -7.10 2.90 24.07
N ALA A 149 -8.28 2.43 24.45
CA ALA A 149 -8.76 2.54 25.83
C ALA A 149 -7.81 1.82 26.82
N LYS A 150 -7.36 0.61 26.44
CA LYS A 150 -6.40 -0.17 27.25
C LYS A 150 -5.05 0.53 27.35
N GLN A 151 -4.53 1.11 26.27
CA GLN A 151 -3.26 1.86 26.28
C GLN A 151 -3.37 3.12 27.13
N SER A 152 -4.52 3.81 27.09
CA SER A 152 -4.80 5.01 27.84
C SER A 152 -5.24 4.73 29.29
N LYS A 153 -5.36 3.46 29.67
CA LYS A 153 -5.86 3.02 31.01
C LYS A 153 -7.25 3.58 31.34
N VAL A 154 -8.11 3.69 30.32
CA VAL A 154 -9.48 4.19 30.47
C VAL A 154 -10.45 3.00 30.37
N GLU A 155 -11.32 2.84 31.35
CA GLU A 155 -12.45 1.89 31.27
C GLU A 155 -13.62 2.55 30.55
N LEU A 156 -14.03 1.94 29.43
CA LEU A 156 -15.18 2.38 28.65
C LEU A 156 -16.42 1.59 29.04
N LYS A 157 -17.41 2.29 29.63
CA LYS A 157 -18.74 1.72 29.84
C LYS A 157 -19.39 1.39 28.48
N THR A 158 -20.13 0.28 28.39
CA THR A 158 -20.72 -0.24 27.14
C THR A 158 -21.47 0.84 26.33
N ASN A 159 -22.26 1.68 27.01
CA ASN A 159 -23.04 2.74 26.36
C ASN A 159 -22.10 3.79 25.72
N LEU A 160 -21.08 4.25 26.45
CA LEU A 160 -20.10 5.21 25.92
C LEU A 160 -19.31 4.61 24.76
N ARG A 161 -18.86 3.36 24.89
CA ARG A 161 -18.18 2.61 23.85
C ARG A 161 -19.00 2.57 22.55
N ASN A 162 -20.27 2.22 22.62
CA ASN A 162 -21.15 2.17 21.45
C ASN A 162 -21.33 3.52 20.80
N ARG A 163 -21.53 4.58 21.58
CA ARG A 163 -21.67 5.96 21.08
C ARG A 163 -20.39 6.44 20.39
N LEU A 164 -19.21 6.11 20.90
CA LEU A 164 -17.94 6.44 20.27
C LEU A 164 -17.76 5.72 18.94
N ILE A 165 -18.13 4.43 18.86
CA ILE A 165 -18.11 3.68 17.61
C ILE A 165 -19.07 4.27 16.58
N ASP A 166 -20.30 4.64 17.00
CA ASP A 166 -21.29 5.25 16.12
C ASP A 166 -20.82 6.62 15.60
N ALA A 167 -20.22 7.43 16.45
CA ALA A 167 -19.61 8.69 16.06
C ALA A 167 -18.47 8.48 15.04
N ALA A 168 -17.58 7.50 15.28
CA ALA A 168 -16.48 7.19 14.37
C ALA A 168 -16.97 6.70 12.99
N LEU A 169 -18.04 5.91 12.94
CA LEU A 169 -18.68 5.49 11.68
C LEU A 169 -19.22 6.67 10.87
N GLY A 170 -19.69 7.73 11.53
CA GLY A 170 -20.19 8.93 10.87
C GLY A 170 -19.09 9.89 10.40
N MET A 171 -17.85 9.71 10.81
CA MET A 171 -16.70 10.55 10.43
C MET A 171 -16.00 10.11 9.14
N THR A 172 -16.33 8.96 8.66
CA THR A 172 -15.81 8.38 7.42
C THR A 172 -16.87 8.47 6.31
#